data_3c716c2d22c3ec4781eed0ed8e736aa2
#
_entry.id   3c716c2d22c3ec4781eed0ed8e736aa2
#
_cell.length_a   1.000
_cell.length_b   1.000
_cell.length_c   1.000
_cell.angle_alpha   90.00
_cell.angle_beta   90.00
_cell.angle_gamma   90.00
#
_symmetry.space_group_name_H-M   'P 1'
#
loop_
_entity.id
_entity.type
_entity.pdbx_description
1 polymer ?
#
loop_
_entity_poly.entity_id
_entity_poly.type
_entity_poly.pdbx_seq_one_letter_code
_entity_poly.pdbx_strand_id
1 'polypeptide(L)'
;VVQAQHPHLPDGIDFTDPELFVHGIPERELAELRHTEPIWWNHTERGVAGFDDDGFWVVSKHKDVKEVSLRCEVFSSEQNTAIPRYLPTTPRERIDATRLIMLNMDPPRHSRLRHIISRGFTPRAISRLRDDLNARAQGIARAAAQLRHGDFVEQVACELPLQAIAGLMGTPLDEREQLFDWSNRLVGSSDGEDDSAVASTELLMYAMGVAARKTAEPGADICTDLVNADIDGQKLSDDEFGFFVMLLAVAGNETTRNSITHGMHAFTQFPEQWELYKKTRPETAADEIVRWATPVTSFQRTALEDTELGGVRIKKGQRVVMMYRSANFDEEVFEDPFTFDIMRDPNPHVGFGGNGEHHCVGANLARMTINLMFNAIADHMPDLASAGEPDRLRSGWLNGVKHWEVDFCPAGYGRAS
;
A
#
# COMPACT_ATOMS: atom_id res chain seq x y z
N VAL A 1 4.76 12.21 -40.79
CA VAL A 1 4.21 10.97 -40.24
C VAL A 1 5.31 10.37 -39.40
N VAL A 2 5.29 10.60 -38.07
CA VAL A 2 6.17 9.92 -37.14
C VAL A 2 5.69 8.47 -37.13
N GLN A 3 6.50 7.53 -37.53
CA GLN A 3 6.22 6.11 -37.35
C GLN A 3 6.04 5.87 -35.85
N ALA A 4 4.90 5.32 -35.46
CA ALA A 4 4.71 4.85 -34.11
C ALA A 4 5.81 3.84 -33.79
N GLN A 5 6.72 4.16 -32.88
CA GLN A 5 7.73 3.24 -32.40
C GLN A 5 7.00 2.24 -31.50
N HIS A 6 6.94 0.97 -31.88
CA HIS A 6 6.47 -0.08 -30.98
C HIS A 6 7.47 -0.27 -29.83
N PRO A 7 7.00 -0.50 -28.60
CA PRO A 7 7.89 -0.69 -27.47
C PRO A 7 8.81 -1.90 -27.65
N HIS A 8 10.09 -1.74 -27.33
CA HIS A 8 11.06 -2.84 -27.31
C HIS A 8 11.00 -3.57 -25.97
N LEU A 9 9.96 -4.36 -25.76
CA LEU A 9 9.76 -5.14 -24.56
C LEU A 9 10.17 -6.61 -24.78
N PRO A 10 10.57 -7.33 -23.71
CA PRO A 10 10.78 -8.78 -23.78
C PRO A 10 9.53 -9.52 -24.26
N ASP A 11 9.72 -10.53 -25.10
CA ASP A 11 8.62 -11.38 -25.58
C ASP A 11 7.88 -12.03 -24.38
N GLY A 12 6.55 -11.93 -24.37
CA GLY A 12 5.72 -12.54 -23.33
C GLY A 12 5.78 -11.87 -21.97
N ILE A 13 6.27 -10.61 -21.88
CA ILE A 13 6.26 -9.87 -20.62
C ILE A 13 4.84 -9.76 -20.08
N ASP A 14 4.68 -9.98 -18.77
CA ASP A 14 3.43 -9.78 -18.03
C ASP A 14 3.71 -8.84 -16.83
N PHE A 15 3.19 -7.61 -16.89
CA PHE A 15 3.39 -6.61 -15.86
C PHE A 15 2.63 -6.89 -14.54
N THR A 16 1.94 -8.01 -14.45
CA THR A 16 1.35 -8.53 -13.21
C THR A 16 2.02 -9.80 -12.71
N ASP A 17 3.01 -10.34 -13.45
CA ASP A 17 3.71 -11.57 -13.05
C ASP A 17 4.59 -11.30 -11.82
N PRO A 18 4.39 -12.01 -10.70
CA PRO A 18 5.25 -11.90 -9.52
C PRO A 18 6.74 -12.14 -9.80
N GLU A 19 7.08 -13.01 -10.76
CA GLU A 19 8.48 -13.30 -11.12
C GLU A 19 9.17 -12.07 -11.74
N LEU A 20 8.43 -11.23 -12.46
CA LEU A 20 8.99 -9.99 -13.01
C LEU A 20 9.50 -9.04 -11.92
N PHE A 21 8.86 -9.06 -10.73
CA PHE A 21 9.17 -8.13 -9.64
C PHE A 21 10.14 -8.69 -8.59
N VAL A 22 10.41 -9.99 -8.58
CA VAL A 22 11.34 -10.62 -7.62
C VAL A 22 12.75 -10.03 -7.72
N HIS A 23 13.20 -9.74 -8.93
CA HIS A 23 14.54 -9.18 -9.19
C HIS A 23 14.60 -7.65 -9.17
N GLY A 24 13.51 -6.99 -8.91
CA GLY A 24 13.36 -5.54 -8.89
C GLY A 24 12.17 -5.05 -9.70
N ILE A 25 11.92 -3.76 -9.66
CA ILE A 25 10.89 -3.13 -10.49
C ILE A 25 11.42 -3.08 -11.93
N PRO A 26 10.60 -3.41 -12.96
CA PRO A 26 11.00 -3.33 -14.38
C PRO A 26 10.99 -1.87 -14.88
N GLU A 27 11.86 -1.04 -14.30
CA GLU A 27 11.89 0.43 -14.54
C GLU A 27 12.15 0.79 -15.99
N ARG A 28 13.02 0.02 -16.66
CA ARG A 28 13.37 0.23 -18.06
C ARG A 28 12.16 -0.02 -18.96
N GLU A 29 11.46 -1.11 -18.73
CA GLU A 29 10.29 -1.51 -19.51
C GLU A 29 9.11 -0.54 -19.27
N LEU A 30 8.94 -0.07 -18.04
CA LEU A 30 7.93 0.95 -17.71
C LEU A 30 8.27 2.31 -18.33
N ALA A 31 9.54 2.72 -18.36
CA ALA A 31 9.99 3.92 -19.03
C ALA A 31 9.80 3.83 -20.56
N GLU A 32 10.10 2.67 -21.14
CA GLU A 32 9.88 2.40 -22.56
C GLU A 32 8.40 2.59 -22.93
N LEU A 33 7.47 2.04 -22.12
CA LEU A 33 6.03 2.27 -22.33
C LEU A 33 5.65 3.74 -22.23
N ARG A 34 6.12 4.47 -21.20
CA ARG A 34 5.80 5.90 -21.07
C ARG A 34 6.19 6.71 -22.30
N HIS A 35 7.31 6.35 -22.93
CA HIS A 35 7.84 7.11 -24.08
C HIS A 35 7.26 6.69 -25.43
N THR A 36 6.84 5.42 -25.59
CA THR A 36 6.44 4.86 -26.88
C THR A 36 4.94 4.59 -26.98
N GLU A 37 4.39 3.81 -26.04
CA GLU A 37 2.99 3.38 -26.04
C GLU A 37 2.43 3.37 -24.63
N PRO A 38 2.07 4.55 -24.05
CA PRO A 38 1.68 4.70 -22.65
C PRO A 38 0.46 3.88 -22.23
N ILE A 39 -0.38 3.49 -23.16
CA ILE A 39 -1.51 2.60 -22.96
C ILE A 39 -1.30 1.42 -23.89
N TRP A 40 -0.82 0.32 -23.33
CA TRP A 40 -0.33 -0.84 -24.07
C TRP A 40 -1.12 -2.09 -23.72
N TRP A 41 -1.44 -2.93 -24.73
CA TRP A 41 -2.13 -4.19 -24.51
C TRP A 41 -1.14 -5.29 -24.08
N ASN A 42 -1.24 -5.72 -22.83
CA ASN A 42 -0.46 -6.82 -22.30
C ASN A 42 -1.18 -8.15 -22.56
N HIS A 43 -0.70 -8.92 -23.54
CA HIS A 43 -1.22 -10.26 -23.80
C HIS A 43 -0.84 -11.22 -22.67
N THR A 44 -1.80 -12.01 -22.22
CA THR A 44 -1.61 -13.09 -21.25
C THR A 44 -2.37 -14.35 -21.71
N GLU A 45 -1.95 -15.52 -21.27
CA GLU A 45 -2.75 -16.72 -21.45
C GLU A 45 -4.02 -16.64 -20.59
N ARG A 46 -5.14 -17.17 -21.12
CA ARG A 46 -6.41 -17.18 -20.38
C ARG A 46 -6.26 -17.92 -19.07
N GLY A 47 -6.80 -17.34 -17.99
CA GLY A 47 -6.78 -17.90 -16.65
C GLY A 47 -5.49 -17.69 -15.86
N VAL A 48 -4.38 -17.27 -16.48
CA VAL A 48 -3.07 -17.14 -15.80
C VAL A 48 -3.08 -16.14 -14.65
N ALA A 49 -3.89 -15.10 -14.76
CA ALA A 49 -4.06 -14.09 -13.71
C ALA A 49 -5.34 -14.29 -12.88
N GLY A 50 -6.02 -15.44 -12.99
CA GLY A 50 -7.30 -15.73 -12.34
C GLY A 50 -8.52 -15.16 -13.09
N PHE A 51 -8.33 -14.60 -14.31
CA PHE A 51 -9.39 -14.01 -15.14
C PHE A 51 -9.48 -14.73 -16.48
N ASP A 52 -10.72 -14.94 -16.98
CA ASP A 52 -10.98 -15.58 -18.27
C ASP A 52 -10.93 -14.55 -19.42
N ASP A 53 -9.77 -13.93 -19.59
CA ASP A 53 -9.46 -13.04 -20.70
C ASP A 53 -8.06 -13.33 -21.26
N ASP A 54 -7.71 -12.68 -22.37
CA ASP A 54 -6.44 -12.85 -23.06
C ASP A 54 -5.47 -11.68 -22.86
N GLY A 55 -5.73 -10.84 -21.84
CA GLY A 55 -4.87 -9.72 -21.51
C GLY A 55 -5.59 -8.54 -20.86
N PHE A 56 -4.84 -7.46 -20.72
CA PHE A 56 -5.30 -6.22 -20.10
C PHE A 56 -4.53 -5.02 -20.65
N TRP A 57 -5.09 -3.83 -20.48
CA TRP A 57 -4.41 -2.58 -20.80
C TRP A 57 -3.49 -2.16 -19.65
N VAL A 58 -2.22 -1.96 -19.93
CA VAL A 58 -1.25 -1.33 -19.03
C VAL A 58 -1.31 0.17 -19.22
N VAL A 59 -1.53 0.93 -18.15
CA VAL A 59 -1.55 2.39 -18.14
C VAL A 59 -0.35 2.89 -17.38
N SER A 60 0.62 3.51 -18.07
CA SER A 60 1.95 3.81 -17.53
C SER A 60 2.17 5.28 -17.17
N LYS A 61 1.47 6.25 -17.80
CA LYS A 61 1.63 7.68 -17.51
C LYS A 61 0.78 8.18 -16.35
N HIS A 62 1.30 9.11 -15.60
CA HIS A 62 0.64 9.73 -14.45
C HIS A 62 -0.73 10.32 -14.79
N LYS A 63 -0.85 11.08 -15.88
CA LYS A 63 -2.12 11.70 -16.31
C LYS A 63 -3.21 10.66 -16.59
N ASP A 64 -2.85 9.55 -17.25
CA ASP A 64 -3.78 8.51 -17.66
C ASP A 64 -4.21 7.66 -16.45
N VAL A 65 -3.29 7.36 -15.53
CA VAL A 65 -3.60 6.73 -14.23
C VAL A 65 -4.58 7.57 -13.43
N LYS A 66 -4.40 8.89 -13.38
CA LYS A 66 -5.35 9.80 -12.73
C LYS A 66 -6.70 9.82 -13.44
N GLU A 67 -6.72 9.83 -14.77
CA GLU A 67 -7.97 9.82 -15.55
C GLU A 67 -8.79 8.57 -15.24
N VAL A 68 -8.19 7.38 -15.26
CA VAL A 68 -8.87 6.12 -14.88
C VAL A 68 -9.41 6.20 -13.45
N SER A 69 -8.61 6.73 -12.52
CA SER A 69 -8.99 6.84 -11.10
C SER A 69 -10.18 7.79 -10.86
N LEU A 70 -10.32 8.83 -11.68
CA LEU A 70 -11.38 9.84 -11.55
C LEU A 70 -12.70 9.44 -12.25
N ARG A 71 -12.64 8.54 -13.24
CA ARG A 71 -13.81 8.10 -14.04
C ARG A 71 -14.40 6.80 -13.50
N CYS A 72 -14.76 6.77 -12.22
CA CYS A 72 -15.29 5.58 -11.56
C CYS A 72 -16.63 5.10 -12.14
N GLU A 73 -17.40 5.97 -12.81
CA GLU A 73 -18.63 5.62 -13.53
C GLU A 73 -18.37 4.79 -14.80
N VAL A 74 -17.14 4.84 -15.32
CA VAL A 74 -16.71 4.09 -16.51
C VAL A 74 -15.79 2.93 -16.15
N PHE A 75 -14.92 3.13 -15.16
CA PHE A 75 -13.88 2.18 -14.74
C PHE A 75 -14.18 1.58 -13.36
N SER A 76 -14.83 0.42 -13.36
CA SER A 76 -15.31 -0.29 -12.17
C SER A 76 -14.17 -0.93 -11.37
N SER A 77 -14.23 -0.79 -10.05
CA SER A 77 -13.45 -1.59 -9.11
C SER A 77 -14.14 -2.91 -8.76
N GLU A 78 -15.44 -3.06 -8.99
CA GLU A 78 -16.23 -4.19 -8.54
C GLU A 78 -16.26 -5.34 -9.54
N GLN A 79 -16.31 -5.08 -10.84
CA GLN A 79 -16.60 -6.09 -11.86
C GLN A 79 -15.57 -7.24 -11.87
N ASN A 80 -14.26 -6.93 -11.81
CA ASN A 80 -13.17 -7.90 -11.72
C ASN A 80 -12.24 -7.63 -10.54
N THR A 81 -12.72 -6.89 -9.53
CA THR A 81 -11.96 -6.41 -8.36
C THR A 81 -10.80 -5.46 -8.72
N ALA A 82 -10.18 -4.86 -7.70
CA ALA A 82 -9.06 -3.94 -7.90
C ALA A 82 -7.70 -4.65 -7.97
N ILE A 83 -7.63 -5.92 -7.57
CA ILE A 83 -6.39 -6.71 -7.58
C ILE A 83 -6.14 -7.25 -9.00
N PRO A 84 -4.98 -6.95 -9.62
CA PRO A 84 -4.75 -7.26 -11.02
C PRO A 84 -4.44 -8.74 -11.30
N ARG A 85 -4.06 -9.51 -10.28
CA ARG A 85 -3.71 -10.92 -10.42
C ARG A 85 -4.10 -11.73 -9.20
N TYR A 86 -4.69 -12.87 -9.43
CA TYR A 86 -4.90 -13.96 -8.48
C TYR A 86 -4.15 -15.21 -8.96
N LEU A 87 -4.02 -16.22 -8.10
CA LEU A 87 -3.47 -17.50 -8.53
C LEU A 87 -4.42 -18.15 -9.57
N PRO A 88 -3.89 -18.84 -10.59
CA PRO A 88 -4.71 -19.50 -11.60
C PRO A 88 -5.71 -20.51 -11.03
N THR A 89 -5.40 -21.06 -9.85
CA THR A 89 -6.24 -22.02 -9.12
C THR A 89 -7.33 -21.36 -8.28
N THR A 90 -7.32 -20.02 -8.13
CA THR A 90 -8.30 -19.32 -7.28
C THR A 90 -9.70 -19.40 -7.91
N PRO A 91 -10.69 -20.03 -7.27
CA PRO A 91 -12.04 -20.11 -7.79
C PRO A 91 -12.66 -18.73 -7.98
N ARG A 92 -13.45 -18.55 -9.05
CA ARG A 92 -14.13 -17.28 -9.33
C ARG A 92 -15.01 -16.81 -8.18
N GLU A 93 -15.69 -17.72 -7.50
CA GLU A 93 -16.54 -17.43 -6.34
C GLU A 93 -15.73 -16.80 -5.20
N ARG A 94 -14.48 -17.22 -5.01
CA ARG A 94 -13.59 -16.63 -4.00
C ARG A 94 -13.16 -15.22 -4.40
N ILE A 95 -12.87 -14.99 -5.68
CA ILE A 95 -12.59 -13.63 -6.19
C ILE A 95 -13.83 -12.74 -6.00
N ASP A 96 -15.00 -13.22 -6.37
CA ASP A 96 -16.25 -12.46 -6.24
C ASP A 96 -16.63 -12.16 -4.77
N ALA A 97 -16.29 -13.03 -3.82
CA ALA A 97 -16.49 -12.78 -2.40
C ALA A 97 -15.67 -11.54 -1.92
N THR A 98 -14.55 -11.23 -2.53
CA THR A 98 -13.75 -10.03 -2.18
C THR A 98 -14.44 -8.71 -2.54
N ARG A 99 -15.55 -8.72 -3.31
CA ARG A 99 -16.39 -7.54 -3.58
C ARG A 99 -17.09 -6.99 -2.31
N LEU A 100 -17.06 -7.73 -1.22
CA LEU A 100 -17.51 -7.25 0.09
C LEU A 100 -16.48 -6.32 0.76
N ILE A 101 -15.26 -6.29 0.28
CA ILE A 101 -14.20 -5.38 0.72
C ILE A 101 -14.37 -4.03 0.01
N MET A 102 -14.35 -2.92 0.76
CA MET A 102 -14.60 -1.58 0.21
C MET A 102 -13.68 -1.21 -0.97
N LEU A 103 -12.46 -1.72 -1.02
CA LEU A 103 -11.52 -1.55 -2.13
C LEU A 103 -12.11 -2.01 -3.48
N ASN A 104 -12.97 -3.03 -3.45
CA ASN A 104 -13.59 -3.69 -4.60
C ASN A 104 -15.07 -3.32 -4.77
N MET A 105 -15.48 -2.13 -4.35
CA MET A 105 -16.84 -1.63 -4.50
C MET A 105 -16.88 -0.44 -5.44
N ASP A 106 -18.01 -0.25 -6.09
CA ASP A 106 -18.32 0.94 -6.88
C ASP A 106 -19.33 1.86 -6.15
N PRO A 107 -19.42 3.15 -6.52
CA PRO A 107 -20.55 3.99 -6.12
C PRO A 107 -21.90 3.39 -6.56
N PRO A 108 -23.01 3.55 -5.82
CA PRO A 108 -23.12 4.34 -4.57
C PRO A 108 -22.70 3.61 -3.28
N ARG A 109 -22.50 2.28 -3.33
CA ARG A 109 -22.17 1.46 -2.16
C ARG A 109 -20.83 1.87 -1.56
N HIS A 110 -19.80 2.03 -2.41
CA HIS A 110 -18.50 2.54 -2.00
C HIS A 110 -18.63 3.90 -1.31
N SER A 111 -19.29 4.87 -1.95
CA SER A 111 -19.39 6.25 -1.44
C SER A 111 -20.08 6.30 -0.07
N ARG A 112 -21.10 5.43 0.16
CA ARG A 112 -21.77 5.30 1.46
C ARG A 112 -20.80 4.83 2.55
N LEU A 113 -20.09 3.73 2.32
CA LEU A 113 -19.13 3.19 3.28
C LEU A 113 -17.99 4.16 3.51
N ARG A 114 -17.45 4.74 2.45
CA ARG A 114 -16.38 5.73 2.50
C ARG A 114 -16.75 6.93 3.37
N HIS A 115 -17.99 7.43 3.24
CA HIS A 115 -18.47 8.55 4.04
C HIS A 115 -18.50 8.22 5.54
N ILE A 116 -18.96 7.03 5.91
CA ILE A 116 -18.96 6.54 7.30
C ILE A 116 -17.51 6.48 7.83
N ILE A 117 -16.65 5.75 7.11
CA ILE A 117 -15.27 5.45 7.51
C ILE A 117 -14.42 6.72 7.65
N SER A 118 -14.59 7.70 6.74
CA SER A 118 -13.81 8.94 6.76
C SER A 118 -13.92 9.74 8.04
N ARG A 119 -14.99 9.55 8.83
CA ARG A 119 -15.16 10.20 10.14
C ARG A 119 -14.10 9.79 11.16
N GLY A 120 -13.64 8.53 11.09
CA GLY A 120 -12.59 8.02 11.96
C GLY A 120 -11.18 8.42 11.52
N PHE A 121 -11.01 8.88 10.27
CA PHE A 121 -9.71 9.28 9.71
C PHE A 121 -9.51 10.80 9.59
N THR A 122 -10.30 11.57 10.35
CA THR A 122 -10.11 13.03 10.40
C THR A 122 -8.74 13.39 11.01
N PRO A 123 -8.12 14.52 10.62
CA PRO A 123 -6.87 14.97 11.22
C PRO A 123 -6.91 15.02 12.75
N ARG A 124 -8.07 15.37 13.34
CA ARG A 124 -8.27 15.38 14.78
C ARG A 124 -8.25 13.98 15.40
N ALA A 125 -8.87 12.99 14.76
CA ALA A 125 -8.86 11.60 15.23
C ALA A 125 -7.44 11.02 15.17
N ILE A 126 -6.71 11.26 14.08
CA ILE A 126 -5.34 10.80 13.89
C ILE A 126 -4.37 11.49 14.87
N SER A 127 -4.52 12.80 15.12
CA SER A 127 -3.64 13.52 16.04
C SER A 127 -3.69 12.99 17.48
N ARG A 128 -4.80 12.37 17.90
CA ARG A 128 -4.90 11.74 19.24
C ARG A 128 -3.95 10.56 19.42
N LEU A 129 -3.54 9.92 18.32
CA LEU A 129 -2.63 8.77 18.35
C LEU A 129 -1.15 9.19 18.36
N ARG A 130 -0.85 10.47 18.09
CA ARG A 130 0.53 10.94 17.85
C ARG A 130 1.47 10.66 19.01
N ASP A 131 1.07 10.98 20.24
CA ASP A 131 1.94 10.87 21.41
C ASP A 131 2.23 9.40 21.76
N ASP A 132 1.20 8.53 21.70
CA ASP A 132 1.36 7.10 21.93
C ASP A 132 2.23 6.48 20.85
N LEU A 133 1.97 6.77 19.56
CA LEU A 133 2.77 6.26 18.45
C LEU A 133 4.20 6.78 18.46
N ASN A 134 4.42 8.04 18.87
CA ASN A 134 5.78 8.57 19.05
C ASN A 134 6.53 7.82 20.15
N ALA A 135 5.91 7.61 21.31
CA ALA A 135 6.53 6.85 22.39
C ALA A 135 6.90 5.41 21.96
N ARG A 136 6.03 4.76 21.16
CA ARG A 136 6.28 3.43 20.60
C ARG A 136 7.41 3.44 19.59
N ALA A 137 7.41 4.39 18.64
CA ALA A 137 8.48 4.54 17.64
C ALA A 137 9.85 4.69 18.33
N GLN A 138 9.93 5.55 19.36
CA GLN A 138 11.14 5.74 20.17
C GLN A 138 11.55 4.45 20.89
N GLY A 139 10.59 3.67 21.41
CA GLY A 139 10.85 2.38 22.06
C GLY A 139 11.40 1.33 21.09
N ILE A 140 10.77 1.19 19.91
CA ILE A 140 11.19 0.28 18.83
C ILE A 140 12.63 0.60 18.40
N ALA A 141 12.89 1.85 18.03
CA ALA A 141 14.21 2.26 17.55
C ALA A 141 15.30 2.08 18.60
N ARG A 142 14.99 2.36 19.88
CA ARG A 142 15.92 2.14 20.99
C ARG A 142 16.23 0.66 21.22
N ALA A 143 15.22 -0.22 21.10
CA ALA A 143 15.41 -1.66 21.23
C ALA A 143 16.26 -2.22 20.10
N ALA A 144 15.96 -1.86 18.85
CA ALA A 144 16.73 -2.25 17.67
C ALA A 144 18.20 -1.80 17.76
N ALA A 145 18.45 -0.57 18.21
CA ALA A 145 19.81 -0.04 18.40
C ALA A 145 20.67 -0.89 19.35
N GLN A 146 20.06 -1.60 20.30
CA GLN A 146 20.79 -2.49 21.24
C GLN A 146 21.21 -3.81 20.61
N LEU A 147 20.54 -4.25 19.53
CA LEU A 147 20.85 -5.50 18.83
C LEU A 147 22.12 -5.41 18.01
N ARG A 148 22.53 -4.21 17.60
CA ARG A 148 23.66 -3.89 16.71
C ARG A 148 23.48 -4.36 15.28
N HIS A 149 22.98 -5.55 15.03
CA HIS A 149 22.76 -6.17 13.73
C HIS A 149 21.45 -6.95 13.76
N GLY A 150 20.73 -6.99 12.64
CA GLY A 150 19.50 -7.75 12.49
C GLY A 150 18.64 -7.33 11.33
N ASP A 151 17.45 -7.95 11.24
CA ASP A 151 16.48 -7.68 10.19
C ASP A 151 15.71 -6.39 10.47
N PHE A 152 15.89 -5.39 9.59
CA PHE A 152 15.21 -4.11 9.69
C PHE A 152 13.67 -4.23 9.59
N VAL A 153 13.19 -5.15 8.74
CA VAL A 153 11.75 -5.36 8.56
C VAL A 153 11.12 -5.83 9.87
N GLU A 154 11.68 -6.87 10.46
CA GLU A 154 11.15 -7.48 11.67
C GLU A 154 11.33 -6.56 12.90
N GLN A 155 12.53 -5.98 13.08
CA GLN A 155 12.90 -5.27 14.30
C GLN A 155 12.44 -3.80 14.31
N VAL A 156 12.16 -3.19 13.14
CA VAL A 156 11.87 -1.76 13.04
C VAL A 156 10.59 -1.48 12.28
N ALA A 157 10.41 -2.03 11.07
CA ALA A 157 9.37 -1.56 10.18
C ALA A 157 7.98 -2.16 10.45
N CYS A 158 7.90 -3.37 11.01
CA CYS A 158 6.63 -4.11 11.19
C CYS A 158 5.75 -3.57 12.30
N GLU A 159 6.31 -3.24 13.46
CA GLU A 159 5.50 -3.07 14.68
C GLU A 159 4.69 -1.77 14.69
N LEU A 160 5.29 -0.63 14.32
CA LEU A 160 4.61 0.67 14.45
C LEU A 160 3.34 0.79 13.60
N PRO A 161 3.29 0.33 12.34
CA PRO A 161 2.06 0.32 11.54
C PRO A 161 0.92 -0.49 12.20
N LEU A 162 1.24 -1.65 12.75
CA LEU A 162 0.27 -2.50 13.46
C LEU A 162 -0.25 -1.82 14.73
N GLN A 163 0.62 -1.17 15.48
CA GLN A 163 0.25 -0.38 16.66
C GLN A 163 -0.65 0.80 16.29
N ALA A 164 -0.40 1.46 15.14
CA ALA A 164 -1.23 2.57 14.66
C ALA A 164 -2.65 2.10 14.34
N ILE A 165 -2.80 0.96 13.67
CA ILE A 165 -4.11 0.34 13.37
C ILE A 165 -4.81 -0.09 14.66
N ALA A 166 -4.11 -0.81 15.53
CA ALA A 166 -4.67 -1.27 16.79
C ALA A 166 -5.13 -0.09 17.69
N GLY A 167 -4.34 1.00 17.72
CA GLY A 167 -4.72 2.23 18.41
C GLY A 167 -5.95 2.91 17.79
N LEU A 168 -6.00 2.97 16.47
CA LEU A 168 -7.14 3.52 15.73
C LEU A 168 -8.44 2.72 16.00
N MET A 169 -8.32 1.39 16.07
CA MET A 169 -9.43 0.48 16.36
C MET A 169 -9.81 0.44 17.86
N GLY A 170 -8.98 1.00 18.73
CA GLY A 170 -9.16 0.89 20.19
C GLY A 170 -9.01 -0.57 20.67
N THR A 171 -8.12 -1.35 20.03
CA THR A 171 -7.82 -2.73 20.40
C THR A 171 -7.08 -2.76 21.74
N PRO A 172 -7.53 -3.54 22.73
CA PRO A 172 -6.83 -3.74 23.99
C PRO A 172 -5.40 -4.24 23.80
N LEU A 173 -4.49 -3.89 24.71
CA LEU A 173 -3.07 -4.22 24.59
C LEU A 173 -2.80 -5.73 24.53
N ASP A 174 -3.56 -6.51 25.28
CA ASP A 174 -3.48 -7.97 25.36
C ASP A 174 -4.04 -8.69 24.12
N GLU A 175 -4.83 -8.01 23.29
CA GLU A 175 -5.36 -8.56 22.04
C GLU A 175 -4.51 -8.18 20.80
N ARG A 176 -3.56 -7.26 20.94
CA ARG A 176 -2.79 -6.71 19.80
C ARG A 176 -1.87 -7.74 19.15
N GLU A 177 -1.24 -8.60 19.94
CA GLU A 177 -0.37 -9.66 19.44
C GLU A 177 -1.11 -10.61 18.50
N GLN A 178 -2.34 -10.97 18.85
CA GLN A 178 -3.21 -11.82 18.02
C GLN A 178 -3.61 -11.10 16.71
N LEU A 179 -3.91 -9.81 16.77
CA LEU A 179 -4.20 -9.01 15.58
C LEU A 179 -2.99 -8.96 14.64
N PHE A 180 -1.78 -8.87 15.20
CA PHE A 180 -0.53 -8.86 14.45
C PHE A 180 -0.27 -10.20 13.77
N ASP A 181 -0.50 -11.32 14.47
CA ASP A 181 -0.39 -12.67 13.91
C ASP A 181 -1.31 -12.83 12.69
N TRP A 182 -2.59 -12.52 12.83
CA TRP A 182 -3.53 -12.59 11.70
C TRP A 182 -3.12 -11.70 10.52
N SER A 183 -2.71 -10.46 10.79
CA SER A 183 -2.27 -9.53 9.73
C SER A 183 -1.07 -10.08 8.97
N ASN A 184 -0.08 -10.62 9.66
CA ASN A 184 1.12 -11.20 9.04
C ASN A 184 0.79 -12.46 8.23
N ARG A 185 -0.07 -13.35 8.74
CA ARG A 185 -0.51 -14.56 8.03
C ARG A 185 -1.35 -14.25 6.79
N LEU A 186 -2.15 -13.17 6.81
CA LEU A 186 -2.91 -12.72 5.64
C LEU A 186 -2.00 -12.23 4.49
N VAL A 187 -0.86 -11.62 4.81
CA VAL A 187 0.05 -11.04 3.84
C VAL A 187 1.18 -12.01 3.45
N GLY A 188 1.68 -12.77 4.42
CA GLY A 188 2.83 -13.68 4.27
C GLY A 188 2.55 -14.97 3.52
N SER A 189 1.34 -15.17 3.00
CA SER A 189 0.84 -16.43 2.42
C SER A 189 1.47 -16.87 1.08
N SER A 190 2.76 -16.58 0.87
CA SER A 190 3.55 -17.31 -0.13
C SER A 190 3.69 -18.82 0.19
N ASP A 191 3.40 -19.23 1.43
CA ASP A 191 3.68 -20.58 1.93
C ASP A 191 2.45 -21.46 2.15
N GLY A 192 1.21 -20.96 1.92
CA GLY A 192 0.01 -21.78 2.00
C GLY A 192 -1.30 -21.02 1.94
N GLU A 193 -2.13 -21.28 0.92
CA GLU A 193 -3.49 -20.72 0.79
C GLU A 193 -4.38 -21.04 2.00
N ASP A 194 -4.14 -22.17 2.66
CA ASP A 194 -4.95 -22.64 3.79
C ASP A 194 -4.75 -21.78 5.03
N ASP A 195 -3.53 -21.31 5.32
CA ASP A 195 -3.23 -20.51 6.51
C ASP A 195 -3.83 -19.09 6.41
N SER A 196 -3.77 -18.49 5.23
CA SER A 196 -4.41 -17.19 4.95
C SER A 196 -5.94 -17.27 5.08
N ALA A 197 -6.58 -18.37 4.65
CA ALA A 197 -8.02 -18.56 4.78
C ALA A 197 -8.46 -18.72 6.25
N VAL A 198 -7.65 -19.44 7.04
CA VAL A 198 -7.87 -19.57 8.49
C VAL A 198 -7.72 -18.21 9.19
N ALA A 199 -6.64 -17.48 8.93
CA ALA A 199 -6.41 -16.16 9.51
C ALA A 199 -7.52 -15.16 9.13
N SER A 200 -8.01 -15.21 7.88
CA SER A 200 -9.12 -14.37 7.42
C SER A 200 -10.41 -14.68 8.21
N THR A 201 -10.71 -15.95 8.46
CA THR A 201 -11.90 -16.38 9.20
C THR A 201 -11.80 -15.96 10.68
N GLU A 202 -10.65 -16.20 11.31
CA GLU A 202 -10.38 -15.83 12.71
C GLU A 202 -10.49 -14.32 12.92
N LEU A 203 -9.90 -13.52 12.00
CA LEU A 203 -9.97 -12.06 12.06
C LEU A 203 -11.40 -11.55 11.85
N LEU A 204 -12.17 -12.16 10.95
CA LEU A 204 -13.57 -11.81 10.75
C LEU A 204 -14.40 -12.09 12.01
N MET A 205 -14.24 -13.25 12.66
CA MET A 205 -14.89 -13.58 13.93
C MET A 205 -14.48 -12.59 15.04
N TYR A 206 -13.22 -12.24 15.14
CA TYR A 206 -12.73 -11.22 16.06
C TYR A 206 -13.43 -9.88 15.83
N ALA A 207 -13.53 -9.44 14.58
CA ALA A 207 -14.16 -8.17 14.20
C ALA A 207 -15.64 -8.12 14.61
N MET A 208 -16.38 -9.22 14.42
CA MET A 208 -17.78 -9.32 14.89
C MET A 208 -17.86 -9.20 16.41
N GLY A 209 -16.92 -9.80 17.15
CA GLY A 209 -16.80 -9.63 18.61
C GLY A 209 -16.50 -8.17 19.01
N VAL A 210 -15.63 -7.48 18.25
CA VAL A 210 -15.35 -6.06 18.47
C VAL A 210 -16.61 -5.21 18.26
N ALA A 211 -17.40 -5.47 17.22
CA ALA A 211 -18.65 -4.75 16.96
C ALA A 211 -19.60 -4.85 18.16
N ALA A 212 -19.82 -6.06 18.68
CA ALA A 212 -20.68 -6.29 19.83
C ALA A 212 -20.17 -5.55 21.09
N ARG A 213 -18.86 -5.62 21.38
CA ARG A 213 -18.26 -4.89 22.52
C ARG A 213 -18.40 -3.37 22.39
N LYS A 214 -18.11 -2.81 21.21
CA LYS A 214 -18.18 -1.35 20.96
C LYS A 214 -19.61 -0.80 20.95
N THR A 215 -20.59 -1.66 20.68
CA THR A 215 -22.01 -1.30 20.85
C THR A 215 -22.39 -1.23 22.33
N ALA A 216 -21.91 -2.18 23.13
CA ALA A 216 -22.22 -2.27 24.57
C ALA A 216 -21.43 -1.22 25.40
N GLU A 217 -20.16 -1.03 25.05
CA GLU A 217 -19.22 -0.16 25.74
C GLU A 217 -18.50 0.79 24.74
N PRO A 218 -19.16 1.91 24.35
CA PRO A 218 -18.58 2.85 23.41
C PRO A 218 -17.28 3.49 23.92
N GLY A 219 -16.24 3.51 23.05
CA GLY A 219 -14.94 4.18 23.30
C GLY A 219 -14.75 5.41 22.43
N ALA A 220 -13.56 5.98 22.48
CA ALA A 220 -13.15 7.13 21.62
C ALA A 220 -12.27 6.63 20.44
N ASP A 221 -12.73 5.63 19.73
CA ASP A 221 -12.02 4.95 18.63
C ASP A 221 -12.90 4.82 17.38
N ILE A 222 -12.25 4.52 16.23
CA ILE A 222 -12.96 4.42 14.95
C ILE A 222 -14.01 3.29 14.95
N CYS A 223 -13.74 2.18 15.62
CA CYS A 223 -14.69 1.07 15.66
C CYS A 223 -15.99 1.48 16.35
N THR A 224 -15.90 2.23 17.46
CA THR A 224 -17.06 2.82 18.13
C THR A 224 -17.82 3.77 17.21
N ASP A 225 -17.09 4.67 16.52
CA ASP A 225 -17.69 5.64 15.60
C ASP A 225 -18.42 4.92 14.45
N LEU A 226 -17.84 3.82 13.91
CA LEU A 226 -18.39 3.07 12.79
C LEU A 226 -19.61 2.23 13.18
N VAL A 227 -19.54 1.53 14.30
CA VAL A 227 -20.66 0.68 14.79
C VAL A 227 -21.88 1.52 15.12
N ASN A 228 -21.66 2.74 15.63
CA ASN A 228 -22.74 3.65 16.01
C ASN A 228 -23.11 4.65 14.90
N ALA A 229 -22.41 4.63 13.77
CA ALA A 229 -22.72 5.54 12.67
C ALA A 229 -24.09 5.23 12.08
N ASP A 230 -24.93 6.25 12.04
CA ASP A 230 -26.21 6.23 11.35
C ASP A 230 -26.21 7.37 10.33
N ILE A 231 -26.31 7.01 9.03
CA ILE A 231 -26.41 7.97 7.94
C ILE A 231 -27.72 7.73 7.23
N ASP A 232 -28.66 8.62 7.43
CA ASP A 232 -30.01 8.53 6.85
C ASP A 232 -30.73 7.21 7.17
N GLY A 233 -30.57 6.69 8.41
CA GLY A 233 -31.12 5.41 8.85
C GLY A 233 -30.32 4.19 8.37
N GLN A 234 -29.15 4.39 7.75
CA GLN A 234 -28.30 3.30 7.30
C GLN A 234 -27.09 3.12 8.23
N LYS A 235 -26.97 1.93 8.78
CA LYS A 235 -25.83 1.49 9.59
C LYS A 235 -24.98 0.49 8.81
N LEU A 236 -23.73 0.27 9.27
CA LEU A 236 -22.97 -0.89 8.80
C LEU A 236 -23.64 -2.18 9.27
N SER A 237 -23.71 -3.18 8.39
CA SER A 237 -23.97 -4.54 8.82
C SER A 237 -22.75 -5.13 9.55
N ASP A 238 -22.95 -6.21 10.30
CA ASP A 238 -21.85 -6.91 10.98
C ASP A 238 -20.80 -7.40 9.97
N ASP A 239 -21.24 -7.88 8.80
CA ASP A 239 -20.34 -8.29 7.72
C ASP A 239 -19.55 -7.11 7.14
N GLU A 240 -20.20 -5.98 6.84
CA GLU A 240 -19.54 -4.78 6.33
C GLU A 240 -18.48 -4.26 7.33
N PHE A 241 -18.80 -4.31 8.62
CA PHE A 241 -17.85 -3.95 9.68
C PHE A 241 -16.68 -4.95 9.73
N GLY A 242 -16.95 -6.25 9.67
CA GLY A 242 -15.94 -7.30 9.69
C GLY A 242 -14.97 -7.18 8.52
N PHE A 243 -15.47 -7.02 7.31
CA PHE A 243 -14.62 -6.81 6.11
C PHE A 243 -13.84 -5.51 6.16
N PHE A 244 -14.38 -4.48 6.79
CA PHE A 244 -13.63 -3.23 6.99
C PHE A 244 -12.47 -3.40 7.98
N VAL A 245 -12.66 -4.09 9.10
CA VAL A 245 -11.59 -4.40 10.06
C VAL A 245 -10.49 -5.23 9.38
N MET A 246 -10.87 -6.23 8.60
CA MET A 246 -9.92 -7.04 7.82
C MET A 246 -9.14 -6.17 6.81
N LEU A 247 -9.82 -5.27 6.09
CA LEU A 247 -9.15 -4.33 5.18
C LEU A 247 -8.15 -3.44 5.91
N LEU A 248 -8.49 -2.92 7.09
CA LEU A 248 -7.58 -2.12 7.89
C LEU A 248 -6.33 -2.88 8.31
N ALA A 249 -6.51 -4.11 8.80
CA ALA A 249 -5.40 -4.94 9.28
C ALA A 249 -4.37 -5.21 8.16
N VAL A 250 -4.85 -5.44 6.93
CA VAL A 250 -3.97 -5.73 5.78
C VAL A 250 -3.43 -4.43 5.15
N ALA A 251 -4.31 -3.51 4.77
CA ALA A 251 -3.93 -2.34 3.97
C ALA A 251 -3.04 -1.36 4.74
N GLY A 252 -3.28 -1.18 6.03
CA GLY A 252 -2.54 -0.22 6.84
C GLY A 252 -1.20 -0.75 7.34
N ASN A 253 -1.04 -2.07 7.47
CA ASN A 253 0.19 -2.69 7.92
C ASN A 253 1.22 -2.77 6.78
N GLU A 254 0.91 -3.56 5.75
CA GLU A 254 1.87 -3.95 4.71
C GLU A 254 2.42 -2.74 3.94
N THR A 255 1.56 -1.80 3.55
CA THR A 255 1.97 -0.64 2.76
C THR A 255 2.89 0.30 3.54
N THR A 256 2.59 0.53 4.83
CA THR A 256 3.40 1.42 5.68
C THR A 256 4.72 0.76 6.06
N ARG A 257 4.73 -0.55 6.36
CA ARG A 257 5.94 -1.35 6.59
C ARG A 257 6.90 -1.26 5.40
N ASN A 258 6.38 -1.49 4.19
CA ASN A 258 7.18 -1.42 2.97
C ASN A 258 7.67 0.00 2.67
N SER A 259 6.85 1.03 2.96
CA SER A 259 7.28 2.43 2.83
C SER A 259 8.44 2.76 3.76
N ILE A 260 8.39 2.33 5.03
CA ILE A 260 9.47 2.54 5.99
C ILE A 260 10.73 1.80 5.54
N THR A 261 10.61 0.55 5.10
CA THR A 261 11.75 -0.27 4.66
C THR A 261 12.42 0.32 3.42
N HIS A 262 11.65 0.61 2.36
CA HIS A 262 12.19 1.22 1.14
C HIS A 262 12.72 2.62 1.36
N GLY A 263 12.09 3.41 2.25
CA GLY A 263 12.57 4.74 2.61
C GLY A 263 13.94 4.69 3.29
N MET A 264 14.14 3.76 4.24
CA MET A 264 15.45 3.62 4.88
C MET A 264 16.48 3.06 3.90
N HIS A 265 16.10 2.09 3.05
CA HIS A 265 16.98 1.62 1.98
C HIS A 265 17.38 2.75 1.03
N ALA A 266 16.44 3.63 0.64
CA ALA A 266 16.76 4.82 -0.16
C ALA A 266 17.75 5.75 0.55
N PHE A 267 17.60 5.99 1.84
CA PHE A 267 18.56 6.79 2.61
C PHE A 267 19.97 6.17 2.66
N THR A 268 20.11 4.84 2.59
CA THR A 268 21.44 4.22 2.48
C THR A 268 22.06 4.42 1.08
N GLN A 269 21.23 4.57 0.05
CA GLN A 269 21.68 4.83 -1.32
C GLN A 269 21.93 6.33 -1.60
N PHE A 270 21.24 7.21 -0.85
CA PHE A 270 21.34 8.67 -0.93
C PHE A 270 21.76 9.24 0.43
N PRO A 271 23.01 9.04 0.88
CA PRO A 271 23.44 9.40 2.22
C PRO A 271 23.36 10.90 2.52
N GLU A 272 23.47 11.77 1.51
CA GLU A 272 23.28 13.21 1.65
C GLU A 272 21.84 13.56 2.05
N GLN A 273 20.85 12.80 1.58
CA GLN A 273 19.44 12.97 1.97
C GLN A 273 19.21 12.52 3.42
N TRP A 274 19.94 11.49 3.87
CA TRP A 274 19.90 11.07 5.28
C TRP A 274 20.52 12.14 6.20
N GLU A 275 21.67 12.71 5.82
CA GLU A 275 22.29 13.81 6.55
C GLU A 275 21.37 15.05 6.61
N LEU A 276 20.67 15.35 5.51
CA LEU A 276 19.69 16.42 5.46
C LEU A 276 18.49 16.11 6.39
N TYR A 277 17.95 14.87 6.32
CA TYR A 277 16.83 14.45 7.17
C TYR A 277 17.16 14.55 8.65
N LYS A 278 18.34 14.07 9.09
CA LYS A 278 18.79 14.15 10.49
C LYS A 278 18.80 15.58 11.03
N LYS A 279 19.06 16.56 10.17
CA LYS A 279 19.15 18.00 10.53
C LYS A 279 17.82 18.72 10.51
N THR A 280 16.96 18.41 9.54
CA THR A 280 15.78 19.24 9.19
C THR A 280 14.44 18.59 9.52
N ARG A 281 14.36 17.25 9.53
CA ARG A 281 13.14 16.46 9.82
C ARG A 281 11.92 16.95 9.01
N PRO A 282 12.01 17.13 7.69
CA PRO A 282 10.94 17.72 6.90
C PRO A 282 9.72 16.79 6.84
N GLU A 283 8.53 17.33 6.99
CA GLU A 283 7.28 16.56 6.87
C GLU A 283 7.05 16.05 5.44
N THR A 284 7.62 16.73 4.43
CA THR A 284 7.60 16.34 3.01
C THR A 284 8.29 15.00 2.75
N ALA A 285 9.21 14.59 3.63
CA ALA A 285 9.91 13.31 3.49
C ALA A 285 8.97 12.12 3.40
N ALA A 286 7.84 12.11 4.12
CA ALA A 286 6.88 11.01 4.06
C ALA A 286 6.28 10.83 2.67
N ASP A 287 5.95 11.93 1.96
CA ASP A 287 5.43 11.87 0.60
C ASP A 287 6.50 11.38 -0.39
N GLU A 288 7.74 11.83 -0.27
CA GLU A 288 8.84 11.33 -1.11
C GLU A 288 9.14 9.84 -0.84
N ILE A 289 9.12 9.41 0.41
CA ILE A 289 9.27 8.01 0.77
C ILE A 289 8.15 7.17 0.13
N VAL A 290 6.90 7.62 0.18
CA VAL A 290 5.77 6.91 -0.44
C VAL A 290 5.87 6.92 -1.96
N ARG A 291 6.28 8.04 -2.59
CA ARG A 291 6.53 8.11 -4.03
C ARG A 291 7.61 7.10 -4.44
N TRP A 292 8.74 7.12 -3.75
CA TRP A 292 9.90 6.25 -4.03
C TRP A 292 9.58 4.78 -3.80
N ALA A 293 8.98 4.44 -2.68
CA ALA A 293 8.58 3.08 -2.36
C ALA A 293 7.48 2.57 -3.29
N THR A 294 6.47 3.38 -3.56
CA THR A 294 5.23 2.96 -4.24
C THR A 294 4.81 1.55 -3.78
N PRO A 295 4.42 1.37 -2.50
CA PRO A 295 4.24 0.04 -1.90
C PRO A 295 3.16 -0.79 -2.61
N VAL A 296 2.16 -0.14 -3.20
CA VAL A 296 1.24 -0.74 -4.16
C VAL A 296 1.69 -0.31 -5.56
N THR A 297 2.22 -1.23 -6.34
CA THR A 297 2.74 -0.93 -7.68
C THR A 297 1.64 -0.72 -8.69
N SER A 298 0.50 -1.43 -8.52
CA SER A 298 -0.63 -1.35 -9.43
C SER A 298 -1.95 -1.79 -8.80
N PHE A 299 -3.04 -1.21 -9.26
CA PHE A 299 -4.41 -1.72 -9.16
C PHE A 299 -5.04 -1.75 -10.53
N GLN A 300 -6.14 -2.49 -10.66
CA GLN A 300 -6.90 -2.53 -11.91
C GLN A 300 -8.30 -1.96 -11.78
N ARG A 301 -8.88 -1.70 -12.94
CA ARG A 301 -10.30 -1.40 -13.16
C ARG A 301 -10.81 -2.22 -14.35
N THR A 302 -12.13 -2.29 -14.48
CA THR A 302 -12.76 -2.91 -15.66
C THR A 302 -13.67 -1.88 -16.33
N ALA A 303 -13.55 -1.73 -17.65
CA ALA A 303 -14.40 -0.81 -18.40
C ALA A 303 -15.86 -1.31 -18.44
N LEU A 304 -16.80 -0.47 -17.99
CA LEU A 304 -18.24 -0.77 -17.97
C LEU A 304 -18.91 -0.54 -19.33
N GLU A 305 -18.26 0.23 -20.19
CA GLU A 305 -18.73 0.57 -21.55
C GLU A 305 -17.52 0.76 -22.47
N ASP A 306 -17.78 0.81 -23.79
CA ASP A 306 -16.75 1.20 -24.76
C ASP A 306 -16.36 2.65 -24.50
N THR A 307 -15.07 2.91 -24.32
CA THR A 307 -14.54 4.23 -23.98
C THR A 307 -13.21 4.50 -24.67
N GLU A 308 -12.68 5.69 -24.48
CA GLU A 308 -11.36 6.09 -24.94
C GLU A 308 -10.52 6.58 -23.75
N LEU A 309 -9.24 6.22 -23.75
CA LEU A 309 -8.23 6.68 -22.80
C LEU A 309 -6.95 7.00 -23.60
N GLY A 310 -6.45 8.23 -23.49
CA GLY A 310 -5.21 8.64 -24.18
C GLY A 310 -5.19 8.39 -25.70
N GLY A 311 -6.35 8.43 -26.36
CA GLY A 311 -6.49 8.15 -27.80
C GLY A 311 -6.61 6.64 -28.15
N VAL A 312 -6.60 5.75 -27.14
CA VAL A 312 -6.77 4.31 -27.32
C VAL A 312 -8.19 3.89 -26.98
N ARG A 313 -8.82 3.13 -27.88
CA ARG A 313 -10.16 2.58 -27.65
C ARG A 313 -10.10 1.37 -26.72
N ILE A 314 -10.79 1.46 -25.61
CA ILE A 314 -10.96 0.38 -24.61
C ILE A 314 -12.39 -0.14 -24.73
N LYS A 315 -12.55 -1.45 -24.90
CA LYS A 315 -13.87 -2.07 -25.04
C LYS A 315 -14.44 -2.41 -23.66
N LYS A 316 -15.77 -2.40 -23.59
CA LYS A 316 -16.50 -2.90 -22.42
C LYS A 316 -15.99 -4.30 -22.01
N GLY A 317 -15.75 -4.46 -20.71
CA GLY A 317 -15.27 -5.69 -20.09
C GLY A 317 -13.75 -5.84 -20.07
N GLN A 318 -12.99 -5.03 -20.81
CA GLN A 318 -11.54 -5.07 -20.75
C GLN A 318 -11.02 -4.52 -19.43
N ARG A 319 -9.99 -5.19 -18.88
CA ARG A 319 -9.28 -4.75 -17.68
C ARG A 319 -8.24 -3.69 -18.04
N VAL A 320 -8.06 -2.75 -17.12
CA VAL A 320 -7.11 -1.63 -17.20
C VAL A 320 -6.28 -1.62 -15.93
N VAL A 321 -5.00 -1.90 -16.03
CA VAL A 321 -4.06 -1.93 -14.92
C VAL A 321 -3.30 -0.62 -14.85
N MET A 322 -3.53 0.12 -13.77
CA MET A 322 -2.89 1.42 -13.49
C MET A 322 -1.54 1.18 -12.82
N MET A 323 -0.44 1.47 -13.51
CA MET A 323 0.92 1.28 -12.98
C MET A 323 1.33 2.49 -12.15
N TYR A 324 0.99 2.51 -10.84
CA TYR A 324 1.34 3.61 -9.93
C TYR A 324 2.85 3.80 -9.84
N ARG A 325 3.62 2.71 -9.87
CA ARG A 325 5.08 2.79 -9.89
C ARG A 325 5.58 3.56 -11.10
N SER A 326 5.08 3.27 -12.29
CA SER A 326 5.44 4.00 -13.50
C SER A 326 5.03 5.48 -13.41
N ALA A 327 3.80 5.75 -12.97
CA ALA A 327 3.27 7.10 -12.84
C ALA A 327 4.06 7.97 -11.84
N ASN A 328 4.59 7.38 -10.75
CA ASN A 328 5.40 8.08 -9.75
C ASN A 328 6.82 8.39 -10.24
N PHE A 329 7.21 7.86 -11.39
CA PHE A 329 8.51 8.10 -12.04
C PHE A 329 8.34 8.69 -13.45
N ASP A 330 7.19 9.30 -13.74
CA ASP A 330 6.89 9.95 -15.01
C ASP A 330 7.63 11.27 -15.13
N GLU A 331 8.55 11.33 -16.09
CA GLU A 331 9.43 12.46 -16.38
C GLU A 331 8.67 13.71 -16.85
N GLU A 332 7.42 13.56 -17.31
CA GLU A 332 6.55 14.71 -17.65
C GLU A 332 5.99 15.41 -16.40
N VAL A 333 6.08 14.79 -15.23
CA VAL A 333 5.48 15.27 -13.97
C VAL A 333 6.53 15.54 -12.90
N PHE A 334 7.55 14.70 -12.82
CA PHE A 334 8.60 14.79 -11.81
C PHE A 334 9.93 15.14 -12.46
N GLU A 335 10.52 16.26 -12.06
CA GLU A 335 11.90 16.59 -12.40
C GLU A 335 12.83 15.59 -11.72
N ASP A 336 13.78 15.02 -12.48
CA ASP A 336 14.73 14.01 -12.01
C ASP A 336 14.04 12.90 -11.16
N PRO A 337 13.05 12.14 -11.72
CA PRO A 337 12.21 11.24 -10.95
C PRO A 337 12.99 10.12 -10.25
N PHE A 338 14.18 9.77 -10.73
CA PHE A 338 15.06 8.75 -10.16
C PHE A 338 16.05 9.31 -9.11
N THR A 339 15.90 10.58 -8.73
CA THR A 339 16.56 11.18 -7.58
C THR A 339 15.61 11.16 -6.39
N PHE A 340 16.07 10.58 -5.27
CA PHE A 340 15.34 10.62 -4.00
C PHE A 340 15.59 11.96 -3.33
N ASP A 341 14.55 12.80 -3.24
CA ASP A 341 14.64 14.16 -2.71
C ASP A 341 13.57 14.39 -1.65
N ILE A 342 13.95 14.37 -0.39
CA ILE A 342 13.04 14.55 0.74
C ILE A 342 12.42 15.95 0.85
N MET A 343 12.93 16.91 0.08
CA MET A 343 12.41 18.28 0.00
C MET A 343 11.53 18.50 -1.24
N ARG A 344 11.26 17.46 -2.03
CA ARG A 344 10.46 17.57 -3.25
C ARG A 344 9.11 18.23 -2.99
N ASP A 345 8.88 19.39 -3.60
CA ASP A 345 7.65 20.16 -3.54
C ASP A 345 7.48 20.98 -4.84
N PRO A 346 6.41 20.78 -5.64
CA PRO A 346 5.30 19.86 -5.38
C PRO A 346 5.67 18.39 -5.56
N ASN A 347 4.99 17.50 -4.82
CA ASN A 347 5.13 16.05 -4.95
C ASN A 347 3.76 15.41 -5.25
N PRO A 348 3.25 15.50 -6.50
CA PRO A 348 1.91 15.04 -6.86
C PRO A 348 1.84 13.53 -7.09
N HIS A 349 2.52 12.75 -6.28
CA HIS A 349 2.57 11.29 -6.44
C HIS A 349 1.20 10.62 -6.29
N VAL A 350 1.05 9.46 -6.93
CA VAL A 350 -0.15 8.63 -6.88
C VAL A 350 0.00 7.40 -5.98
N GLY A 351 0.97 7.40 -5.06
CA GLY A 351 1.19 6.31 -4.11
C GLY A 351 0.02 6.10 -3.13
N PHE A 352 -0.85 7.09 -2.97
CA PHE A 352 -2.12 6.98 -2.25
C PHE A 352 -3.33 6.87 -3.19
N GLY A 353 -3.12 6.61 -4.48
CA GLY A 353 -4.15 6.56 -5.53
C GLY A 353 -4.24 7.83 -6.35
N GLY A 354 -4.97 7.78 -7.48
CA GLY A 354 -5.06 8.83 -8.48
C GLY A 354 -6.07 9.96 -8.19
N ASN A 355 -6.39 10.25 -6.92
CA ASN A 355 -7.33 11.30 -6.46
C ASN A 355 -8.80 11.05 -6.82
N GLY A 356 -9.22 9.82 -7.08
CA GLY A 356 -10.62 9.44 -7.27
C GLY A 356 -11.30 9.00 -5.97
N GLU A 357 -12.47 8.39 -6.10
CA GLU A 357 -13.27 7.85 -4.99
C GLU A 357 -12.46 6.89 -4.08
N HIS A 358 -11.51 6.14 -4.67
CA HIS A 358 -10.64 5.20 -3.98
C HIS A 358 -9.32 5.80 -3.46
N HIS A 359 -9.18 7.13 -3.37
CA HIS A 359 -8.01 7.73 -2.73
C HIS A 359 -7.85 7.20 -1.30
N CYS A 360 -6.62 6.88 -0.89
CA CYS A 360 -6.33 6.24 0.40
C CYS A 360 -6.93 7.02 1.59
N VAL A 361 -7.82 6.39 2.35
CA VAL A 361 -8.41 7.00 3.55
C VAL A 361 -7.39 7.19 4.66
N GLY A 362 -6.41 6.29 4.73
CA GLY A 362 -5.34 6.27 5.74
C GLY A 362 -4.13 7.16 5.41
N ALA A 363 -4.15 7.94 4.32
CA ALA A 363 -2.97 8.68 3.86
C ALA A 363 -2.32 9.55 4.96
N ASN A 364 -3.13 10.26 5.75
CA ASN A 364 -2.62 11.10 6.84
C ASN A 364 -2.04 10.28 8.00
N LEU A 365 -2.64 9.12 8.31
CA LEU A 365 -2.09 8.20 9.31
C LEU A 365 -0.76 7.61 8.85
N ALA A 366 -0.67 7.18 7.59
CA ALA A 366 0.57 6.66 7.00
C ALA A 366 1.70 7.70 7.06
N ARG A 367 1.44 8.95 6.61
CA ARG A 367 2.44 10.04 6.70
C ARG A 367 2.92 10.27 8.13
N MET A 368 1.99 10.32 9.08
CA MET A 368 2.35 10.49 10.49
C MET A 368 3.20 9.33 11.01
N THR A 369 2.80 8.09 10.74
CA THR A 369 3.51 6.89 11.19
C THR A 369 4.91 6.82 10.60
N ILE A 370 5.07 7.10 9.29
CA ILE A 370 6.36 7.16 8.60
C ILE A 370 7.25 8.23 9.25
N ASN A 371 6.77 9.47 9.39
CA ASN A 371 7.56 10.55 9.98
C ASN A 371 7.98 10.25 11.43
N LEU A 372 7.10 9.69 12.26
CA LEU A 372 7.44 9.31 13.63
C LEU A 372 8.52 8.23 13.68
N MET A 373 8.42 7.21 12.80
CA MET A 373 9.42 6.15 12.76
C MET A 373 10.79 6.67 12.30
N PHE A 374 10.83 7.48 11.23
CA PHE A 374 12.11 8.05 10.77
C PHE A 374 12.73 9.03 11.77
N ASN A 375 11.92 9.79 12.51
CA ASN A 375 12.42 10.60 13.61
C ASN A 375 13.10 9.73 14.68
N ALA A 376 12.48 8.63 15.06
CA ALA A 376 13.04 7.71 16.05
C ALA A 376 14.31 6.99 15.54
N ILE A 377 14.33 6.57 14.26
CA ILE A 377 15.54 5.98 13.64
C ILE A 377 16.68 6.99 13.69
N ALA A 378 16.44 8.23 13.31
CA ALA A 378 17.46 9.27 13.31
C ALA A 378 17.95 9.66 14.71
N ASP A 379 17.12 9.47 15.74
CA ASP A 379 17.50 9.74 17.14
C ASP A 379 18.33 8.60 17.75
N HIS A 380 18.04 7.34 17.38
CA HIS A 380 18.64 6.16 18.03
C HIS A 380 19.60 5.35 17.16
N MET A 381 19.45 5.45 15.83
CA MET A 381 20.25 4.70 14.86
C MET A 381 20.74 5.61 13.71
N PRO A 382 21.36 6.78 14.02
CA PRO A 382 21.71 7.79 13.01
C PRO A 382 22.73 7.28 11.97
N ASP A 383 23.47 6.25 12.30
CA ASP A 383 24.54 5.66 11.48
C ASP A 383 24.17 4.28 10.93
N LEU A 384 22.86 3.94 10.91
CA LEU A 384 22.37 2.69 10.35
C LEU A 384 22.95 2.46 8.94
N ALA A 385 23.45 1.25 8.70
CA ALA A 385 24.05 0.86 7.43
C ALA A 385 23.44 -0.44 6.90
N SER A 386 23.32 -0.55 5.57
CA SER A 386 22.91 -1.80 4.93
C SER A 386 23.99 -2.87 5.11
N ALA A 387 23.60 -4.09 5.48
CA ALA A 387 24.47 -5.27 5.53
C ALA A 387 24.24 -6.23 4.35
N GLY A 388 23.31 -5.91 3.43
CA GLY A 388 23.00 -6.71 2.25
C GLY A 388 21.85 -6.10 1.45
N GLU A 389 21.51 -6.74 0.34
CA GLU A 389 20.34 -6.35 -0.46
C GLU A 389 19.03 -6.84 0.19
N PRO A 390 17.94 -6.06 0.10
CA PRO A 390 16.63 -6.49 0.59
C PRO A 390 16.12 -7.75 -0.12
N ASP A 391 15.65 -8.74 0.65
CA ASP A 391 14.90 -9.89 0.12
C ASP A 391 13.47 -9.48 -0.24
N ARG A 392 13.15 -9.51 -1.52
CA ARG A 392 11.90 -8.96 -2.04
C ARG A 392 10.73 -9.92 -1.88
N LEU A 393 9.55 -9.36 -1.62
CA LEU A 393 8.30 -10.12 -1.67
C LEU A 393 7.98 -10.51 -3.12
N ARG A 394 7.63 -11.77 -3.34
CA ARG A 394 7.16 -12.27 -4.63
C ARG A 394 5.70 -11.83 -4.85
N SER A 395 5.50 -10.68 -5.48
CA SER A 395 4.18 -10.10 -5.73
C SER A 395 4.17 -9.29 -7.01
N GLY A 396 3.14 -9.44 -7.84
CA GLY A 396 2.94 -8.69 -9.09
C GLY A 396 2.27 -7.31 -8.88
N TRP A 397 1.91 -6.94 -7.64
CA TRP A 397 1.21 -5.68 -7.36
C TRP A 397 1.64 -5.00 -6.05
N LEU A 398 2.46 -5.68 -5.23
CA LEU A 398 3.08 -5.09 -4.03
C LEU A 398 4.59 -4.99 -4.21
N ASN A 399 5.15 -3.82 -3.91
CA ASN A 399 6.59 -3.61 -3.78
C ASN A 399 7.00 -3.89 -2.34
N GLY A 400 7.01 -5.17 -1.97
CA GLY A 400 7.28 -5.62 -0.61
C GLY A 400 8.72 -6.07 -0.40
N VAL A 401 9.14 -6.04 0.86
CA VAL A 401 10.40 -6.59 1.35
C VAL A 401 10.09 -7.55 2.49
N LYS A 402 10.61 -8.78 2.40
CA LYS A 402 10.46 -9.80 3.45
C LYS A 402 11.48 -9.59 4.57
N HIS A 403 12.74 -9.48 4.19
CA HIS A 403 13.87 -9.36 5.09
C HIS A 403 14.89 -8.37 4.55
N TRP A 404 15.55 -7.65 5.44
CA TRP A 404 16.67 -6.79 5.08
C TRP A 404 17.63 -6.66 6.27
N GLU A 405 18.80 -7.30 6.14
CA GLU A 405 19.85 -7.27 7.15
C GLU A 405 20.55 -5.92 7.17
N VAL A 406 20.67 -5.34 8.36
CA VAL A 406 21.30 -4.05 8.60
C VAL A 406 22.18 -4.08 9.84
N ASP A 407 23.17 -3.20 9.86
CA ASP A 407 23.88 -2.81 11.07
C ASP A 407 23.20 -1.58 11.65
N PHE A 408 22.50 -1.71 12.77
CA PHE A 408 21.78 -0.61 13.43
C PHE A 408 22.72 0.43 14.02
N CYS A 409 23.87 -0.01 14.55
CA CYS A 409 24.93 0.82 15.12
C CYS A 409 26.30 0.23 14.72
N PRO A 410 26.82 0.56 13.52
CA PRO A 410 28.14 0.10 13.07
C PRO A 410 29.23 0.42 14.10
N ALA A 411 30.19 -0.49 14.28
CA ALA A 411 31.26 -0.37 15.26
C ALA A 411 32.14 0.88 15.01
N GLY A 412 31.93 1.90 15.79
CA GLY A 412 32.63 3.20 15.74
C GLY A 412 32.03 4.26 16.64
N TYR A 413 30.74 4.17 16.91
CA TYR A 413 29.97 5.10 17.75
C TYR A 413 29.41 4.43 19.01
N GLY A 414 30.25 4.05 19.89
CA GLY A 414 29.80 3.50 21.14
C GLY A 414 30.82 3.71 22.25
N ARG A 415 30.90 4.93 22.78
CA ARG A 415 31.26 5.30 24.14
C ARG A 415 31.17 6.81 24.29
N ALA A 416 29.94 7.31 24.49
CA ALA A 416 29.79 8.48 25.36
C ALA A 416 29.22 7.94 26.67
N SER A 417 30.04 8.01 27.66
CA SER A 417 29.81 7.63 29.05
C SER A 417 28.66 8.40 29.70
#